data_cedf2a8b4dabca108828ed5d3488c202
#
_entry.id   cedf2a8b4dabca108828ed5d3488c202
#
_cell.length_a   1.000
_cell.length_b   1.000
_cell.length_c   1.000
_cell.angle_alpha   90.00
_cell.angle_beta   90.00
_cell.angle_gamma   90.00
#
_symmetry.space_group_name_H-M   'P 1'
#
loop_
_entity.id
_entity.type
_entity.pdbx_description
1 polymer ?
#
loop_
_entity_poly.entity_id
_entity_poly.type
_entity_poly.pdbx_seq_one_letter_code
_entity_poly.pdbx_strand_id
1 'polypeptide(L)'
;EVAPDPGNQKLTRRIEGIDHDRATVTTSVTVERPLTLFLNSREIVTMMTISDYPEYLAVGYLVNQNMILPEDDVVDIEYDDDLEVVVVRTRIETDFEEKLQKKTLTSGCAQGTVFGDLMESFEHVHFDEAIELRTTDLYSLLKKINTAPSLYLEAGAIHGCVLCSGNRP
;
A
#
# COMPACT_ATOMS: atom_id res chain seq x y z
N GLU A 1 12.45 2.71 9.77
CA GLU A 1 12.23 1.85 8.60
C GLU A 1 10.93 1.08 8.80
N VAL A 2 10.01 1.19 7.86
CA VAL A 2 8.74 0.45 7.89
C VAL A 2 8.91 -0.76 6.99
N ALA A 3 8.88 -1.95 7.57
CA ALA A 3 8.95 -3.20 6.84
C ALA A 3 8.02 -4.23 7.49
N PRO A 4 7.24 -4.99 6.72
CA PRO A 4 6.41 -6.06 7.25
C PRO A 4 7.28 -7.07 8.03
N ASP A 5 6.83 -7.47 9.22
CA ASP A 5 7.49 -8.51 9.99
C ASP A 5 7.04 -9.90 9.48
N PRO A 6 7.93 -10.68 8.81
CA PRO A 6 7.59 -12.02 8.34
C PRO A 6 7.16 -12.98 9.46
N GLY A 7 7.60 -12.71 10.70
CA GLY A 7 7.23 -13.51 11.87
C GLY A 7 5.87 -13.16 12.48
N ASN A 8 5.20 -12.13 11.99
CA ASN A 8 3.91 -11.70 12.52
C ASN A 8 2.80 -12.69 12.11
N GLN A 9 2.34 -13.49 13.08
CA GLN A 9 1.31 -14.50 12.87
C GLN A 9 -0.08 -13.94 12.50
N LYS A 10 -0.30 -12.63 12.67
CA LYS A 10 -1.53 -11.97 12.21
C LYS A 10 -1.58 -11.84 10.68
N LEU A 11 -0.42 -11.75 10.03
CA LEU A 11 -0.30 -11.50 8.59
C LEU A 11 -0.35 -12.77 7.75
N THR A 12 -0.03 -13.91 8.35
CA THR A 12 0.02 -15.22 7.66
C THR A 12 -0.72 -16.30 8.43
N ARG A 13 -1.18 -17.31 7.68
CA ARG A 13 -1.78 -18.51 8.22
C ARG A 13 -1.10 -19.73 7.63
N ARG A 14 -0.69 -20.66 8.50
CA ARG A 14 -0.21 -21.97 8.07
C ARG A 14 -1.35 -22.84 7.59
N ILE A 15 -1.16 -23.45 6.43
CA ILE A 15 -2.09 -24.40 5.84
C ILE A 15 -1.34 -25.67 5.41
N GLU A 16 -2.06 -26.79 5.41
CA GLU A 16 -1.58 -28.03 4.81
C GLU A 16 -2.16 -28.18 3.41
N GLY A 17 -1.34 -28.62 2.49
CA GLY A 17 -1.69 -28.86 1.11
C GLY A 17 -1.05 -30.13 0.57
N ILE A 18 -1.28 -30.42 -0.69
CA ILE A 18 -0.70 -31.55 -1.41
C ILE A 18 0.07 -30.98 -2.60
N ASP A 19 1.34 -31.35 -2.73
CA ASP A 19 2.16 -30.96 -3.87
C ASP A 19 1.92 -31.81 -5.13
N HIS A 20 2.68 -31.57 -6.19
CA HIS A 20 2.59 -32.28 -7.47
C HIS A 20 2.96 -33.77 -7.36
N ASP A 21 3.75 -34.14 -6.37
CA ASP A 21 4.14 -35.54 -6.06
C ASP A 21 3.17 -36.22 -5.12
N ARG A 22 2.04 -35.54 -4.77
CA ARG A 22 1.05 -36.01 -3.79
C ARG A 22 1.56 -36.13 -2.36
N ALA A 23 2.66 -35.47 -2.05
CA ALA A 23 3.16 -35.37 -0.68
C ALA A 23 2.45 -34.25 0.09
N THR A 24 2.20 -34.48 1.37
CA THR A 24 1.66 -33.41 2.24
C THR A 24 2.74 -32.37 2.48
N VAL A 25 2.41 -31.13 2.20
CA VAL A 25 3.28 -29.98 2.43
C VAL A 25 2.59 -28.95 3.32
N THR A 26 3.36 -28.32 4.18
CA THR A 26 2.88 -27.19 4.98
C THR A 26 3.45 -25.90 4.39
N THR A 27 2.59 -24.93 4.16
CA THR A 27 2.98 -23.61 3.65
C THR A 27 2.26 -22.49 4.40
N SER A 28 2.79 -21.29 4.32
CA SER A 28 2.11 -20.09 4.81
C SER A 28 1.36 -19.41 3.66
N VAL A 29 0.19 -18.85 3.95
CA VAL A 29 -0.56 -17.99 3.05
C VAL A 29 -0.88 -16.68 3.75
N THR A 30 -0.98 -15.61 2.99
CA THR A 30 -1.37 -14.30 3.54
C THR A 30 -2.81 -14.29 4.02
N VAL A 31 -3.06 -13.51 5.06
CA VAL A 31 -4.41 -13.22 5.56
C VAL A 31 -4.79 -11.82 5.12
N GLU A 32 -5.73 -11.74 4.17
CA GLU A 32 -6.28 -10.46 3.73
C GLU A 32 -7.59 -10.17 4.46
N ARG A 33 -7.79 -8.91 4.83
CA ARG A 33 -8.98 -8.38 5.49
C ARG A 33 -9.44 -7.10 4.82
N PRO A 34 -10.74 -6.80 4.86
CA PRO A 34 -11.21 -5.50 4.39
C PRO A 34 -10.76 -4.41 5.38
N LEU A 35 -10.18 -3.33 4.87
CA LEU A 35 -9.88 -2.12 5.63
C LEU A 35 -10.69 -0.97 5.07
N THR A 36 -11.53 -0.35 5.88
CA THR A 36 -12.33 0.81 5.48
C THR A 36 -11.64 2.10 5.94
N LEU A 37 -11.34 2.96 4.98
CA LEU A 37 -10.70 4.25 5.21
C LEU A 37 -11.74 5.37 5.25
N PHE A 38 -11.67 6.15 6.32
CA PHE A 38 -12.41 7.40 6.47
C PHE A 38 -11.47 8.60 6.46
N LEU A 39 -11.88 9.66 5.79
CA LEU A 39 -11.30 10.99 5.95
C LEU A 39 -12.33 11.88 6.66
N ASN A 40 -11.98 12.34 7.85
CA ASN A 40 -12.90 13.01 8.77
C ASN A 40 -14.12 12.12 9.06
N SER A 41 -15.32 12.56 8.68
CA SER A 41 -16.57 11.81 8.88
C SER A 41 -17.00 11.01 7.65
N ARG A 42 -16.20 10.98 6.57
CA ARG A 42 -16.62 10.42 5.30
C ARG A 42 -15.84 9.16 4.93
N GLU A 43 -16.57 8.11 4.58
CA GLU A 43 -15.99 6.90 3.99
C GLU A 43 -15.44 7.18 2.60
N ILE A 44 -14.18 6.82 2.38
CA ILE A 44 -13.46 7.02 1.13
C ILE A 44 -13.44 5.73 0.32
N VAL A 45 -12.96 4.65 0.92
CA VAL A 45 -12.77 3.36 0.24
C VAL A 45 -12.69 2.23 1.25
N THR A 46 -13.13 1.03 0.86
CA THR A 46 -12.78 -0.22 1.52
C THR A 46 -11.85 -0.99 0.58
N MET A 47 -10.69 -1.38 1.08
CA MET A 47 -9.67 -2.11 0.32
C MET A 47 -9.29 -3.41 1.03
N MET A 48 -8.98 -4.45 0.25
CA MET A 48 -8.41 -5.69 0.79
C MET A 48 -6.93 -5.48 1.05
N THR A 49 -6.48 -5.81 2.27
CA THR A 49 -5.10 -5.61 2.70
C THR A 49 -4.71 -6.65 3.74
N ILE A 50 -3.42 -6.85 3.96
CA ILE A 50 -2.91 -7.68 5.04
C ILE A 50 -3.02 -6.98 6.41
N SER A 51 -3.53 -5.75 6.47
CA SER A 51 -3.69 -4.91 7.67
C SER A 51 -2.38 -4.71 8.44
N ASP A 52 -1.26 -4.60 7.72
CA ASP A 52 0.02 -4.21 8.29
C ASP A 52 0.24 -2.70 8.11
N TYR A 53 0.52 -2.00 9.19
CA TYR A 53 0.63 -0.54 9.22
C TYR A 53 -0.56 0.21 8.57
N PRO A 54 -1.80 -0.05 8.99
CA PRO A 54 -3.00 0.50 8.35
C PRO A 54 -3.04 2.02 8.35
N GLU A 55 -2.46 2.69 9.36
CA GLU A 55 -2.37 4.14 9.44
C GLU A 55 -1.48 4.73 8.33
N TYR A 56 -0.34 4.10 8.06
CA TYR A 56 0.53 4.53 6.96
C TYR A 56 -0.09 4.28 5.59
N LEU A 57 -0.78 3.14 5.45
CA LEU A 57 -1.52 2.82 4.23
C LEU A 57 -2.61 3.88 3.97
N ALA A 58 -3.35 4.25 5.00
CA ALA A 58 -4.41 5.25 4.92
C ALA A 58 -3.89 6.62 4.47
N VAL A 59 -2.85 7.12 5.14
CA VAL A 59 -2.24 8.41 4.77
C VAL A 59 -1.65 8.35 3.37
N GLY A 60 -0.92 7.28 3.04
CA GLY A 60 -0.34 7.10 1.71
C GLY A 60 -1.39 7.05 0.61
N TYR A 61 -2.52 6.38 0.85
CA TYR A 61 -3.65 6.37 -0.08
C TYR A 61 -4.20 7.77 -0.30
N LEU A 62 -4.49 8.51 0.77
CA LEU A 62 -5.05 9.87 0.68
C LEU A 62 -4.13 10.85 -0.03
N VAL A 63 -2.82 10.80 0.27
CA VAL A 63 -1.80 11.61 -0.43
C VAL A 63 -1.75 11.25 -1.92
N ASN A 64 -1.69 9.95 -2.23
CA ASN A 64 -1.63 9.49 -3.63
C ASN A 64 -2.89 9.83 -4.44
N GLN A 65 -4.02 10.03 -3.77
CA GLN A 65 -5.27 10.44 -4.40
C GLN A 65 -5.48 11.96 -4.37
N ASN A 66 -4.48 12.75 -3.95
CA ASN A 66 -4.57 14.21 -3.76
C ASN A 66 -5.76 14.65 -2.86
N MET A 67 -6.17 13.78 -1.93
CA MET A 67 -7.25 14.08 -0.99
C MET A 67 -6.76 14.84 0.23
N ILE A 68 -5.48 14.67 0.56
CA ILE A 68 -4.74 15.47 1.52
C ILE A 68 -3.44 15.95 0.88
N LEU A 69 -3.06 17.18 1.16
CA LEU A 69 -1.83 17.81 0.70
C LEU A 69 -0.84 17.90 1.86
N PRO A 70 0.46 18.12 1.59
CA PRO A 70 1.46 18.27 2.66
C PRO A 70 1.17 19.42 3.65
N GLU A 71 0.45 20.45 3.21
CA GLU A 71 0.00 21.58 4.02
C GLU A 71 -1.26 21.30 4.84
N ASP A 72 -2.00 20.23 4.53
CA ASP A 72 -3.15 19.84 5.32
C ASP A 72 -2.67 19.24 6.65
N ASP A 73 -3.03 19.90 7.74
CA ASP A 73 -2.70 19.43 9.08
C ASP A 73 -3.49 18.15 9.40
N VAL A 74 -2.84 17.00 9.27
CA VAL A 74 -3.37 15.74 9.83
C VAL A 74 -3.23 15.84 11.35
N VAL A 75 -4.35 15.90 12.05
CA VAL A 75 -4.39 16.11 13.51
C VAL A 75 -4.52 14.81 14.28
N ASP A 76 -5.04 13.76 13.64
CA ASP A 76 -5.27 12.48 14.28
C ASP A 76 -5.39 11.35 13.26
N ILE A 77 -4.90 10.16 13.63
CA ILE A 77 -5.06 8.93 12.85
C ILE A 77 -5.40 7.83 13.86
N GLU A 78 -6.56 7.24 13.71
CA GLU A 78 -7.07 6.21 14.60
C GLU A 78 -7.40 4.94 13.82
N TYR A 79 -6.88 3.80 14.29
CA TYR A 79 -7.19 2.49 13.74
C TYR A 79 -7.93 1.65 14.76
N ASP A 80 -9.06 1.09 14.35
CA ASP A 80 -9.84 0.13 15.12
C ASP A 80 -9.67 -1.28 14.52
N ASP A 81 -8.93 -2.16 15.22
CA ASP A 81 -8.60 -3.53 14.78
C ASP A 81 -9.85 -4.46 14.78
N ASP A 82 -10.86 -4.16 15.61
CA ASP A 82 -12.07 -4.96 15.68
C ASP A 82 -13.04 -4.65 14.54
N LEU A 83 -13.11 -3.38 14.15
CA LEU A 83 -13.96 -2.91 13.06
C LEU A 83 -13.25 -2.91 11.71
N GLU A 84 -11.93 -3.08 11.69
CA GLU A 84 -11.07 -2.95 10.49
C GLU A 84 -11.29 -1.59 9.81
N VAL A 85 -11.29 -0.53 10.61
CA VAL A 85 -11.54 0.86 10.18
C VAL A 85 -10.35 1.74 10.54
N VAL A 86 -9.91 2.57 9.61
CA VAL A 86 -8.95 3.63 9.87
C VAL A 86 -9.57 4.99 9.56
N VAL A 87 -9.44 5.92 10.50
CA VAL A 87 -9.96 7.29 10.39
C VAL A 87 -8.79 8.26 10.41
N VAL A 88 -8.64 9.03 9.34
CA VAL A 88 -7.68 10.15 9.27
C VAL A 88 -8.47 11.44 9.47
N ARG A 89 -8.03 12.28 10.41
CA ARG A 89 -8.66 13.58 10.70
C ARG A 89 -7.72 14.72 10.34
N THR A 90 -8.26 15.69 9.61
CA THR A 90 -7.57 16.93 9.26
C THR A 90 -8.20 18.10 10.01
N ARG A 91 -7.41 19.18 10.23
CA ARG A 91 -7.88 20.38 10.90
C ARG A 91 -8.97 21.12 10.11
N ILE A 92 -8.85 21.08 8.78
CA ILE A 92 -9.78 21.75 7.85
C ILE A 92 -10.51 20.65 7.09
N GLU A 93 -11.81 20.77 6.91
CA GLU A 93 -12.55 19.91 5.99
C GLU A 93 -12.02 20.16 4.58
N THR A 94 -11.53 19.11 3.94
CA THR A 94 -10.97 19.19 2.60
C THR A 94 -12.09 19.10 1.55
N ASP A 95 -11.93 19.82 0.45
CA ASP A 95 -12.93 19.94 -0.66
C ASP A 95 -12.92 18.68 -1.57
N PHE A 96 -12.64 17.51 -1.00
CA PHE A 96 -12.52 16.26 -1.77
C PHE A 96 -13.86 15.73 -2.32
N GLU A 97 -15.00 16.33 -1.95
CA GLU A 97 -16.30 15.91 -2.46
C GLU A 97 -16.41 16.05 -3.98
N GLU A 98 -15.83 17.10 -4.55
CA GLU A 98 -15.76 17.27 -6.00
C GLU A 98 -14.85 16.23 -6.64
N LYS A 99 -13.76 15.87 -5.98
CA LYS A 99 -12.79 14.86 -6.44
C LYS A 99 -13.38 13.45 -6.48
N LEU A 100 -14.29 13.13 -5.56
CA LEU A 100 -14.99 11.84 -5.52
C LEU A 100 -15.96 11.63 -6.69
N GLN A 101 -16.36 12.67 -7.39
CA GLN A 101 -17.28 12.55 -8.53
C GLN A 101 -16.61 12.03 -9.80
N LYS A 102 -15.29 12.23 -9.94
CA LYS A 102 -14.51 11.80 -11.11
C LYS A 102 -13.80 10.46 -10.84
N LYS A 103 -14.58 9.39 -10.68
CA LYS A 103 -14.02 8.06 -10.44
C LYS A 103 -13.68 7.35 -11.74
N THR A 104 -12.44 6.93 -11.91
CA THR A 104 -12.04 6.00 -12.96
C THR A 104 -11.80 4.63 -12.35
N LEU A 105 -12.58 3.64 -12.76
CA LEU A 105 -12.36 2.24 -12.38
C LEU A 105 -11.21 1.68 -13.21
N THR A 106 -10.14 1.27 -12.56
CA THR A 106 -9.05 0.57 -13.22
C THR A 106 -9.34 -0.93 -13.30
N SER A 107 -8.98 -1.57 -14.42
CA SER A 107 -9.08 -3.02 -14.55
C SER A 107 -8.01 -3.72 -13.73
N GLY A 108 -8.40 -4.74 -12.96
CA GLY A 108 -7.49 -5.58 -12.18
C GLY A 108 -8.01 -5.91 -10.78
N CYS A 109 -7.24 -6.70 -10.04
CA CYS A 109 -7.56 -7.09 -8.65
C CYS A 109 -7.50 -5.91 -7.68
N ALA A 110 -6.89 -4.81 -8.09
CA ALA A 110 -6.88 -3.59 -7.30
C ALA A 110 -8.24 -2.91 -7.39
N GLN A 111 -8.82 -2.57 -6.28
CA GLN A 111 -9.84 -1.54 -6.21
C GLN A 111 -9.18 -0.19 -6.52
N GLY A 112 -8.58 -0.09 -7.71
CA GLY A 112 -7.94 1.10 -8.20
C GLY A 112 -8.98 2.07 -8.69
N THR A 113 -9.63 2.75 -7.76
CA THR A 113 -10.32 3.98 -8.11
C THR A 113 -9.23 5.06 -8.23
N VAL A 114 -8.90 5.44 -9.45
CA VAL A 114 -8.09 6.64 -9.70
C VAL A 114 -9.05 7.80 -9.84
N PHE A 115 -8.89 8.81 -9.00
CA PHE A 115 -9.66 10.04 -9.14
C PHE A 115 -9.05 10.89 -10.25
N GLY A 116 -9.88 11.51 -11.11
CA GLY A 116 -9.46 12.15 -12.35
C GLY A 116 -8.39 13.24 -12.17
N ASP A 117 -8.40 13.94 -11.05
CA ASP A 117 -7.44 14.99 -10.72
C ASP A 117 -5.99 14.47 -10.56
N LEU A 118 -5.81 13.17 -10.33
CA LEU A 118 -4.50 12.56 -10.26
C LEU A 118 -3.80 12.57 -11.63
N MET A 119 -4.55 12.32 -12.70
CA MET A 119 -4.01 12.34 -14.06
C MET A 119 -3.60 13.77 -14.48
N GLU A 120 -4.36 14.78 -14.05
CA GLU A 120 -4.02 16.19 -14.32
C GLU A 120 -2.74 16.60 -13.56
N SER A 121 -2.50 16.09 -12.36
CA SER A 121 -1.30 16.39 -11.59
C SER A 121 -0.02 15.79 -12.19
N PHE A 122 -0.09 14.69 -12.93
CA PHE A 122 1.06 14.10 -13.63
C PHE A 122 1.63 15.01 -14.70
N GLU A 123 0.81 15.84 -15.35
CA GLU A 123 1.28 16.77 -16.38
C GLU A 123 2.19 17.87 -15.81
N HIS A 124 2.11 18.12 -14.49
CA HIS A 124 2.91 19.12 -13.79
C HIS A 124 4.17 18.55 -13.11
N VAL A 125 4.35 17.23 -13.14
CA VAL A 125 5.54 16.59 -12.55
C VAL A 125 6.72 16.74 -13.50
N HIS A 126 7.74 17.47 -13.06
CA HIS A 126 9.00 17.62 -13.77
C HIS A 126 10.07 16.78 -13.08
N PHE A 127 10.68 15.87 -13.83
CA PHE A 127 11.85 15.15 -13.37
C PHE A 127 13.11 15.91 -13.76
N ASP A 128 14.11 15.84 -12.87
CA ASP A 128 15.45 16.33 -13.22
C ASP A 128 16.05 15.41 -14.28
N GLU A 129 16.26 15.93 -15.50
CA GLU A 129 16.82 15.18 -16.62
C GLU A 129 18.27 14.69 -16.36
N ALA A 130 18.93 15.21 -15.33
CA ALA A 130 20.25 14.78 -14.91
C ALA A 130 20.27 13.50 -14.07
N ILE A 131 19.10 12.94 -13.71
CA ILE A 131 19.02 11.69 -12.97
C ILE A 131 19.27 10.50 -13.89
N GLU A 132 20.44 9.88 -13.75
CA GLU A 132 20.80 8.65 -14.45
C GLU A 132 20.65 7.42 -13.53
N LEU A 133 19.88 6.44 -13.97
CA LEU A 133 19.81 5.13 -13.34
C LEU A 133 20.65 4.12 -14.15
N ARG A 134 21.71 3.61 -13.52
CA ARG A 134 22.54 2.57 -14.17
C ARG A 134 21.86 1.21 -14.04
N THR A 135 21.87 0.45 -15.11
CA THR A 135 21.32 -0.93 -15.11
C THR A 135 21.99 -1.83 -14.07
N THR A 136 23.28 -1.62 -13.80
CA THR A 136 24.01 -2.35 -12.76
C THR A 136 23.47 -2.08 -11.36
N ASP A 137 23.07 -0.83 -11.10
CA ASP A 137 22.50 -0.45 -9.80
C ASP A 137 21.09 -1.06 -9.64
N LEU A 138 20.30 -1.06 -10.73
CA LEU A 138 18.98 -1.71 -10.75
C LEU A 138 19.11 -3.21 -10.45
N TYR A 139 20.03 -3.94 -11.11
CA TYR A 139 20.23 -5.36 -10.83
C TYR A 139 20.74 -5.61 -9.40
N SER A 140 21.61 -4.73 -8.89
CA SER A 140 22.08 -4.81 -7.51
C SER A 140 20.94 -4.62 -6.50
N LEU A 141 20.06 -3.65 -6.73
CA LEU A 141 18.86 -3.41 -5.91
C LEU A 141 17.92 -4.61 -5.94
N LEU A 142 17.57 -5.10 -7.13
CA LEU A 142 16.70 -6.27 -7.28
C LEU A 142 17.26 -7.49 -6.54
N LYS A 143 18.57 -7.74 -6.64
CA LYS A 143 19.20 -8.84 -5.89
C LYS A 143 19.04 -8.65 -4.38
N LYS A 144 19.28 -7.46 -3.85
CA LYS A 144 19.14 -7.17 -2.41
C LYS A 144 17.70 -7.34 -1.94
N ILE A 145 16.74 -6.79 -2.68
CA ILE A 145 15.31 -6.88 -2.35
C ILE A 145 14.83 -8.33 -2.38
N ASN A 146 15.19 -9.09 -3.41
CA ASN A 146 14.73 -10.46 -3.57
C ASN A 146 15.42 -11.47 -2.63
N THR A 147 16.52 -11.10 -1.98
CA THR A 147 17.22 -11.97 -1.02
C THR A 147 17.03 -11.56 0.43
N ALA A 148 16.48 -10.38 0.70
CA ALA A 148 16.14 -9.96 2.05
C ALA A 148 14.94 -10.78 2.57
N PRO A 149 14.95 -11.19 3.85
CA PRO A 149 13.77 -11.82 4.45
C PRO A 149 12.55 -10.93 4.26
N SER A 150 11.47 -11.53 3.76
CA SER A 150 10.24 -10.78 3.50
C SER A 150 9.03 -11.68 3.59
N LEU A 151 7.88 -11.08 3.86
CA LEU A 151 6.61 -11.76 3.88
C LEU A 151 6.27 -12.39 2.52
N TYR A 152 6.72 -11.78 1.41
CA TYR A 152 6.60 -12.35 0.06
C TYR A 152 7.35 -13.68 -0.09
N LEU A 153 8.56 -13.79 0.46
CA LEU A 153 9.32 -15.05 0.42
C LEU A 153 8.71 -16.14 1.29
N GLU A 154 8.03 -15.77 2.37
CA GLU A 154 7.40 -16.73 3.27
C GLU A 154 6.05 -17.23 2.76
N ALA A 155 5.19 -16.34 2.29
CA ALA A 155 3.80 -16.64 2.00
C ALA A 155 3.40 -16.42 0.53
N GLY A 156 4.19 -15.70 -0.25
CA GLY A 156 3.83 -15.31 -1.63
C GLY A 156 2.62 -14.36 -1.67
N ALA A 157 2.10 -14.15 -2.88
CA ALA A 157 0.83 -13.45 -3.15
C ALA A 157 0.70 -12.04 -2.53
N ILE A 158 1.83 -11.33 -2.36
CA ILE A 158 1.88 -9.96 -1.82
C ILE A 158 2.59 -9.07 -2.83
N HIS A 159 2.07 -7.87 -3.01
CA HIS A 159 2.76 -6.79 -3.70
C HIS A 159 3.55 -5.96 -2.69
N GLY A 160 4.74 -5.54 -3.06
CA GLY A 160 5.60 -4.71 -2.22
C GLY A 160 6.17 -3.54 -3.00
N CYS A 161 6.36 -2.43 -2.31
CA CYS A 161 7.11 -1.28 -2.81
C CYS A 161 8.28 -1.02 -1.89
N VAL A 162 9.45 -0.75 -2.48
CA VAL A 162 10.67 -0.44 -1.72
C VAL A 162 11.19 0.91 -2.17
N LEU A 163 11.26 1.85 -1.24
CA LEU A 163 11.88 3.14 -1.48
C LEU A 163 13.41 2.98 -1.41
N CYS A 164 14.09 3.33 -2.49
CA CYS A 164 15.53 3.18 -2.60
C CYS A 164 16.24 4.53 -2.69
N SER A 165 17.43 4.62 -2.09
CA SER A 165 18.33 5.76 -2.27
C SER A 165 19.65 5.28 -2.85
N GLY A 166 19.94 5.62 -4.13
CA GLY A 166 21.03 5.07 -4.88
C GLY A 166 20.88 3.54 -5.00
N ASN A 167 21.88 2.76 -4.54
CA ASN A 167 21.80 1.29 -4.54
C ASN A 167 21.44 0.68 -3.18
N ARG A 168 20.75 1.45 -2.31
CA ARG A 168 20.26 1.01 -1.01
C ARG A 168 18.75 0.92 -1.05
N PRO A 169 18.16 -0.27 -0.77
CA PRO A 169 16.74 -0.42 -0.53
C PRO A 169 16.36 0.17 0.82
#